data_35c79c26120cb2e5591d85b9e654b301
#
_entry.id   35c79c26120cb2e5591d85b9e654b301
#
_cell.length_a   1.000
_cell.length_b   1.000
_cell.length_c   1.000
_cell.angle_alpha   90.00
_cell.angle_beta   90.00
_cell.angle_gamma   90.00
#
_symmetry.space_group_name_H-M   'P 1'
#
loop_
_entity.id
_entity.type
_entity.pdbx_description
1 polymer ?
#
loop_
_entity_poly.entity_id
_entity_poly.type
_entity_poly.pdbx_seq_one_letter_code
_entity_poly.pdbx_strand_id
1 'polypeptide(L)'
;MKRAVRWALLSMGLAGVVTALTVAPGGATPASGLVNVPLARGTNASDGTIPLQVGTDVAMAQITVEPGGSSGWHSHPGGAMVVVKTGTLTVHRSLGSRCQTTTYSVGQAFIERPGEVDDVVNTGTVPYVVFVTFPRVPQGESARIDEPDPGTCPGL
;
A
#
# COMPACT_ATOMS: atom_id res chain seq x y z
N MET A 1 -94.63 -3.64 -25.00
CA MET A 1 -93.57 -3.05 -25.83
C MET A 1 -92.70 -2.20 -24.91
N LYS A 2 -91.50 -2.68 -24.48
CA LYS A 2 -90.60 -1.96 -23.58
C LYS A 2 -89.29 -1.69 -24.36
N ARG A 3 -88.97 -0.42 -24.59
CA ARG A 3 -87.75 0.04 -25.27
C ARG A 3 -86.64 0.09 -24.23
N ALA A 4 -85.55 -0.64 -24.43
CA ALA A 4 -84.35 -0.59 -23.61
C ALA A 4 -83.43 0.55 -24.18
N VAL A 5 -83.13 1.52 -23.34
CA VAL A 5 -82.13 2.59 -23.59
C VAL A 5 -80.77 2.06 -23.19
N ARG A 6 -79.86 1.98 -24.15
CA ARG A 6 -78.42 1.61 -23.89
C ARG A 6 -77.62 2.89 -23.66
N TRP A 7 -77.07 3.03 -22.46
CA TRP A 7 -76.10 4.07 -22.16
C TRP A 7 -74.71 3.57 -22.55
N ALA A 8 -74.08 4.28 -23.50
CA ALA A 8 -72.65 4.07 -23.81
C ALA A 8 -71.82 4.99 -22.93
N LEU A 9 -71.07 4.38 -22.04
CA LEU A 9 -70.02 5.07 -21.23
C LEU A 9 -68.78 5.23 -22.09
N LEU A 10 -68.44 6.46 -22.50
CA LEU A 10 -67.10 6.80 -23.04
C LEU A 10 -66.13 6.93 -21.88
N SER A 11 -65.23 5.96 -21.74
CA SER A 11 -64.06 6.05 -20.85
C SER A 11 -62.92 6.75 -21.62
N MET A 12 -62.67 7.99 -21.28
CA MET A 12 -61.52 8.77 -21.73
C MET A 12 -60.30 8.36 -20.91
N GLY A 13 -59.43 7.52 -21.48
CA GLY A 13 -58.16 7.12 -20.88
C GLY A 13 -57.16 8.27 -21.01
N LEU A 14 -56.77 8.82 -19.87
CA LEU A 14 -55.67 9.81 -19.77
C LEU A 14 -54.34 9.06 -19.82
N ALA A 15 -53.71 9.02 -21.00
CA ALA A 15 -52.36 8.47 -21.13
C ALA A 15 -51.32 9.47 -20.55
N GLY A 16 -50.93 9.25 -19.33
CA GLY A 16 -49.82 10.00 -18.69
C GLY A 16 -48.49 9.62 -19.36
N VAL A 17 -47.88 10.58 -20.06
CA VAL A 17 -46.50 10.42 -20.55
C VAL A 17 -45.53 10.57 -19.36
N VAL A 18 -45.00 9.46 -18.86
CA VAL A 18 -43.92 9.47 -17.87
C VAL A 18 -42.63 9.72 -18.63
N THR A 19 -42.14 10.95 -18.62
CA THR A 19 -40.80 11.30 -19.11
C THR A 19 -39.77 10.80 -18.07
N ALA A 20 -39.12 9.68 -18.32
CA ALA A 20 -37.96 9.21 -17.54
C ALA A 20 -36.81 10.16 -17.81
N LEU A 21 -36.48 10.99 -16.84
CA LEU A 21 -35.21 11.74 -16.82
C LEU A 21 -34.05 10.75 -16.65
N THR A 22 -33.43 10.38 -17.75
CA THR A 22 -32.16 9.64 -17.70
C THR A 22 -31.08 10.60 -17.27
N VAL A 23 -30.67 10.52 -15.99
CA VAL A 23 -29.44 11.16 -15.50
C VAL A 23 -28.28 10.41 -16.16
N ALA A 24 -27.65 11.06 -17.14
CA ALA A 24 -26.39 10.52 -17.70
C ALA A 24 -25.36 10.43 -16.56
N PRO A 25 -24.67 9.29 -16.39
CA PRO A 25 -23.58 9.21 -15.42
C PRO A 25 -22.56 10.27 -15.80
N GLY A 26 -22.25 11.18 -14.86
CA GLY A 26 -21.22 12.20 -15.06
C GLY A 26 -19.91 11.50 -15.42
N GLY A 27 -19.43 11.71 -16.65
CA GLY A 27 -18.16 11.17 -17.10
C GLY A 27 -17.02 11.71 -16.22
N ALA A 28 -16.08 10.85 -15.81
CA ALA A 28 -14.88 11.28 -15.10
C ALA A 28 -14.11 12.29 -15.96
N THR A 29 -13.64 13.37 -15.34
CA THR A 29 -12.81 14.37 -16.02
C THR A 29 -11.46 13.74 -16.33
N PRO A 30 -11.03 13.62 -17.60
CA PRO A 30 -9.72 13.08 -17.94
C PRO A 30 -8.61 14.00 -17.45
N ALA A 31 -7.51 13.41 -17.02
CA ALA A 31 -6.31 14.16 -16.67
C ALA A 31 -5.72 14.85 -17.91
N SER A 32 -5.14 16.04 -17.71
CA SER A 32 -4.45 16.81 -18.76
C SER A 32 -3.05 17.14 -18.31
N GLY A 33 -2.04 16.92 -19.18
CA GLY A 33 -0.62 17.20 -18.86
C GLY A 33 0.00 16.26 -17.81
N LEU A 34 -0.64 15.15 -17.47
CA LEU A 34 -0.14 14.19 -16.48
C LEU A 34 0.76 13.15 -17.14
N VAL A 35 1.98 12.99 -16.61
CA VAL A 35 2.89 11.88 -16.92
C VAL A 35 3.03 11.03 -15.66
N ASN A 36 2.63 9.77 -15.72
CA ASN A 36 2.79 8.81 -14.63
C ASN A 36 3.85 7.78 -14.97
N VAL A 37 4.92 7.73 -14.16
CA VAL A 37 6.00 6.74 -14.28
C VAL A 37 5.93 5.80 -13.06
N PRO A 38 5.36 4.60 -13.17
CA PRO A 38 5.34 3.64 -12.08
C PRO A 38 6.76 3.21 -11.69
N LEU A 39 7.16 3.39 -10.43
CA LEU A 39 8.48 3.03 -9.92
C LEU A 39 8.54 1.57 -9.46
N ALA A 40 7.55 1.14 -8.69
CA ALA A 40 7.40 -0.24 -8.23
C ALA A 40 5.94 -0.50 -7.84
N ARG A 41 5.59 -1.79 -7.80
CA ARG A 41 4.30 -2.29 -7.30
C ARG A 41 4.54 -3.62 -6.60
N GLY A 42 3.94 -3.79 -5.43
CA GLY A 42 3.97 -5.04 -4.68
C GLY A 42 2.70 -5.24 -3.87
N THR A 43 2.35 -6.49 -3.59
CA THR A 43 1.28 -6.85 -2.67
C THR A 43 1.86 -6.95 -1.27
N ASN A 44 1.28 -6.25 -0.30
CA ASN A 44 1.72 -6.34 1.09
C ASN A 44 1.52 -7.76 1.61
N ALA A 45 2.59 -8.35 2.10
CA ALA A 45 2.65 -9.70 2.64
C ALA A 45 2.97 -9.71 4.16
N SER A 46 2.87 -8.56 4.82
CA SER A 46 3.10 -8.42 6.26
C SER A 46 1.91 -7.80 6.97
N ASP A 47 1.77 -8.10 8.26
CA ASP A 47 0.83 -7.40 9.12
C ASP A 47 1.44 -6.09 9.63
N GLY A 48 0.60 -5.10 9.87
CA GLY A 48 0.99 -3.87 10.52
C GLY A 48 0.25 -2.64 9.99
N THR A 49 0.35 -1.56 10.75
CA THR A 49 -0.16 -0.24 10.39
C THR A 49 0.90 0.81 10.70
N ILE A 50 1.00 1.83 9.87
CA ILE A 50 1.85 2.98 10.13
C ILE A 50 0.94 4.20 10.22
N PRO A 51 0.71 4.75 11.42
CA PRO A 51 -0.08 5.96 11.58
C PRO A 51 0.69 7.17 11.06
N LEU A 52 0.06 8.01 10.25
CA LEU A 52 0.62 9.30 9.85
C LEU A 52 0.42 10.33 10.97
N GLN A 53 1.36 11.25 11.09
CA GLN A 53 1.34 12.31 12.09
C GLN A 53 1.70 13.67 11.45
N VAL A 54 0.91 14.68 11.75
CA VAL A 54 1.19 16.06 11.32
C VAL A 54 2.49 16.55 11.94
N GLY A 55 3.31 17.27 11.16
CA GLY A 55 4.59 17.83 11.63
C GLY A 55 5.76 16.84 11.58
N THR A 56 5.59 15.70 10.92
CA THR A 56 6.69 14.79 10.60
C THR A 56 7.00 14.81 9.10
N ASP A 57 8.23 14.45 8.75
CA ASP A 57 8.65 14.31 7.36
C ASP A 57 8.21 12.97 6.77
N VAL A 58 8.03 12.96 5.46
CA VAL A 58 7.90 11.74 4.66
C VAL A 58 9.12 11.67 3.75
N ALA A 59 9.95 10.66 3.94
CA ALA A 59 11.12 10.40 3.09
C ALA A 59 10.87 9.20 2.18
N MET A 60 11.51 9.20 1.01
CA MET A 60 11.47 8.08 0.07
C MET A 60 12.88 7.79 -0.43
N ALA A 61 13.21 6.51 -0.58
CA ALA A 61 14.51 6.08 -1.08
C ALA A 61 14.39 4.88 -2.02
N GLN A 62 15.33 4.79 -2.96
CA GLN A 62 15.70 3.54 -3.60
C GLN A 62 16.93 3.00 -2.89
N ILE A 63 16.86 1.77 -2.42
CA ILE A 63 17.97 1.08 -1.76
C ILE A 63 18.38 -0.11 -2.62
N THR A 64 19.69 -0.27 -2.83
CA THR A 64 20.29 -1.40 -3.53
C THR A 64 21.28 -2.06 -2.60
N VAL A 65 21.21 -3.38 -2.49
CA VAL A 65 22.14 -4.17 -1.68
C VAL A 65 22.69 -5.32 -2.53
N GLU A 66 24.00 -5.40 -2.61
CA GLU A 66 24.72 -6.42 -3.35
C GLU A 66 24.58 -7.81 -2.68
N PRO A 67 24.79 -8.91 -3.43
CA PRO A 67 24.80 -10.25 -2.84
C PRO A 67 25.72 -10.36 -1.61
N GLY A 68 25.22 -10.95 -0.53
CA GLY A 68 25.90 -11.05 0.75
C GLY A 68 25.95 -9.77 1.57
N GLY A 69 25.41 -8.66 1.05
CA GLY A 69 25.28 -7.42 1.81
C GLY A 69 24.11 -7.47 2.80
N SER A 70 24.17 -6.61 3.80
CA SER A 70 23.17 -6.46 4.87
C SER A 70 22.91 -4.98 5.12
N SER A 71 21.70 -4.66 5.60
CA SER A 71 21.40 -3.34 6.14
C SER A 71 22.09 -3.09 7.48
N GLY A 72 22.54 -4.12 8.17
CA GLY A 72 22.85 -4.09 9.59
C GLY A 72 21.62 -3.87 10.45
N TRP A 73 21.71 -4.20 11.74
CA TRP A 73 20.63 -4.00 12.69
C TRP A 73 20.24 -2.53 12.79
N HIS A 74 18.97 -2.24 12.61
CA HIS A 74 18.47 -0.88 12.62
C HIS A 74 16.97 -0.84 12.95
N SER A 75 16.48 0.37 13.19
CA SER A 75 15.06 0.66 13.34
C SER A 75 14.66 1.93 12.60
N HIS A 76 13.37 2.14 12.47
CA HIS A 76 12.79 3.34 11.87
C HIS A 76 11.81 4.00 12.84
N PRO A 77 11.99 5.29 13.21
CA PRO A 77 11.13 5.98 14.19
C PRO A 77 9.64 5.94 13.82
N GLY A 78 9.37 6.07 12.52
CA GLY A 78 8.01 6.06 11.99
C GLY A 78 7.62 4.77 11.28
N GLY A 79 8.52 3.79 11.25
CA GLY A 79 8.39 2.58 10.42
C GLY A 79 8.71 2.82 8.95
N ALA A 80 8.61 1.77 8.14
CA ALA A 80 8.86 1.83 6.71
C ALA A 80 7.85 0.98 5.92
N MET A 81 7.52 1.43 4.72
CA MET A 81 6.79 0.65 3.71
C MET A 81 7.76 0.31 2.59
N VAL A 82 8.02 -0.96 2.38
CA VAL A 82 9.03 -1.46 1.45
C VAL A 82 8.35 -2.20 0.30
N VAL A 83 8.75 -1.89 -0.94
CA VAL A 83 8.29 -2.60 -2.16
C VAL A 83 9.50 -3.18 -2.87
N VAL A 84 9.49 -4.50 -3.10
CA VAL A 84 10.58 -5.20 -3.79
C VAL A 84 10.47 -5.00 -5.30
N LYS A 85 11.47 -4.32 -5.86
CA LYS A 85 11.60 -4.01 -7.29
C LYS A 85 12.30 -5.13 -8.07
N THR A 86 13.45 -5.60 -7.54
CA THR A 86 14.26 -6.68 -8.13
C THR A 86 14.89 -7.52 -7.02
N GLY A 87 15.27 -8.75 -7.34
CA GLY A 87 15.97 -9.65 -6.44
C GLY A 87 15.08 -10.24 -5.35
N THR A 88 15.74 -10.77 -4.33
CA THR A 88 15.13 -11.39 -3.14
C THR A 88 15.91 -10.96 -1.92
N LEU A 89 15.22 -10.66 -0.84
CA LEU A 89 15.82 -10.25 0.42
C LEU A 89 15.21 -11.03 1.59
N THR A 90 15.99 -11.20 2.65
CA THR A 90 15.54 -11.84 3.88
C THR A 90 15.59 -10.83 5.03
N VAL A 91 14.46 -10.64 5.68
CA VAL A 91 14.32 -9.75 6.84
C VAL A 91 14.37 -10.58 8.11
N HIS A 92 15.29 -10.26 8.99
CA HIS A 92 15.43 -10.82 10.33
C HIS A 92 14.91 -9.80 11.33
N ARG A 93 13.83 -10.11 12.04
CA ARG A 93 13.19 -9.22 13.02
C ARG A 93 13.43 -9.70 14.42
N SER A 94 13.92 -8.81 15.27
CA SER A 94 14.00 -9.05 16.70
C SER A 94 12.67 -8.75 17.38
N LEU A 95 11.99 -9.79 17.84
CA LEU A 95 10.70 -9.69 18.51
C LEU A 95 10.82 -10.11 19.99
N GLY A 96 11.38 -9.23 20.79
CA GLY A 96 11.67 -9.49 22.20
C GLY A 96 12.74 -10.57 22.36
N SER A 97 12.36 -11.81 22.67
CA SER A 97 13.31 -12.94 22.81
C SER A 97 13.35 -13.87 21.59
N ARG A 98 12.68 -13.53 20.50
CA ARG A 98 12.55 -14.38 19.32
C ARG A 98 13.03 -13.68 18.07
N CYS A 99 13.65 -14.45 17.17
CA CYS A 99 13.90 -14.04 15.79
C CYS A 99 12.73 -14.47 14.91
N GLN A 100 12.23 -13.55 14.11
CA GLN A 100 11.35 -13.87 12.99
C GLN A 100 12.09 -13.60 11.69
N THR A 101 12.21 -14.63 10.85
CA THR A 101 12.83 -14.51 9.53
C THR A 101 11.77 -14.65 8.45
N THR A 102 11.78 -13.72 7.51
CA THR A 102 10.85 -13.74 6.37
C THR A 102 11.57 -13.30 5.09
N THR A 103 11.40 -14.05 4.02
CA THR A 103 11.97 -13.73 2.72
C THR A 103 10.91 -13.10 1.82
N TYR A 104 11.29 -12.02 1.14
CA TYR A 104 10.44 -11.30 0.19
C TYR A 104 11.10 -11.24 -1.18
N SER A 105 10.28 -11.32 -2.22
CA SER A 105 10.67 -11.33 -3.62
C SER A 105 9.93 -10.27 -4.44
N VAL A 106 10.30 -10.12 -5.68
CA VAL A 106 9.67 -9.21 -6.64
C VAL A 106 8.14 -9.37 -6.64
N GLY A 107 7.44 -8.24 -6.62
CA GLY A 107 5.98 -8.19 -6.57
C GLY A 107 5.39 -8.25 -5.16
N GLN A 108 6.22 -8.37 -4.13
CA GLN A 108 5.82 -8.28 -2.73
C GLN A 108 6.18 -6.93 -2.13
N ALA A 109 5.46 -6.58 -1.09
CA ALA A 109 5.74 -5.46 -0.21
C ALA A 109 5.62 -5.90 1.24
N PHE A 110 6.24 -5.17 2.16
CA PHE A 110 6.14 -5.42 3.59
C PHE A 110 6.26 -4.11 4.39
N ILE A 111 5.92 -4.21 5.66
CA ILE A 111 6.02 -3.11 6.63
C ILE A 111 7.05 -3.48 7.68
N GLU A 112 7.95 -2.55 7.96
CA GLU A 112 8.76 -2.49 9.18
C GLU A 112 8.03 -1.55 10.15
N ARG A 113 7.67 -2.06 11.32
CA ARG A 113 6.85 -1.29 12.27
C ARG A 113 7.67 -0.19 12.94
N PRO A 114 7.06 0.89 13.40
CA PRO A 114 7.75 1.91 14.16
C PRO A 114 8.56 1.32 15.33
N GLY A 115 9.88 1.56 15.34
CA GLY A 115 10.79 1.07 16.37
C GLY A 115 11.06 -0.44 16.36
N GLU A 116 10.58 -1.17 15.36
CA GLU A 116 10.95 -2.58 15.17
C GLU A 116 12.42 -2.66 14.78
N VAL A 117 13.19 -3.53 15.48
CA VAL A 117 14.61 -3.73 15.20
C VAL A 117 14.76 -4.89 14.25
N ASP A 118 15.32 -4.63 13.08
CA ASP A 118 15.54 -5.65 12.05
C ASP A 118 16.89 -5.51 11.34
N ASP A 119 17.26 -6.58 10.62
CA ASP A 119 18.35 -6.63 9.66
C ASP A 119 17.86 -7.26 8.36
N VAL A 120 18.14 -6.59 7.24
CA VAL A 120 17.72 -7.01 5.91
C VAL A 120 18.93 -7.47 5.10
N VAL A 121 18.99 -8.76 4.81
CA VAL A 121 20.14 -9.40 4.18
C VAL A 121 19.81 -9.80 2.74
N ASN A 122 20.76 -9.58 1.83
CA ASN A 122 20.72 -10.16 0.50
C ASN A 122 21.31 -11.57 0.51
N THR A 123 20.46 -12.57 0.67
CA THR A 123 20.83 -14.00 0.60
C THR A 123 20.79 -14.55 -0.83
N GLY A 124 20.48 -13.71 -1.81
CA GLY A 124 20.43 -14.08 -3.23
C GLY A 124 21.79 -13.97 -3.94
N THR A 125 21.78 -14.21 -5.25
CA THR A 125 22.97 -14.16 -6.12
C THR A 125 23.03 -12.93 -7.01
N VAL A 126 22.02 -12.06 -6.92
CA VAL A 126 21.93 -10.80 -7.65
C VAL A 126 21.57 -9.67 -6.67
N PRO A 127 21.89 -8.41 -6.99
CA PRO A 127 21.47 -7.29 -6.15
C PRO A 127 19.95 -7.26 -5.97
N TYR A 128 19.47 -6.99 -4.76
CA TYR A 128 18.09 -6.58 -4.59
C TYR A 128 17.98 -5.06 -4.67
N VAL A 129 16.86 -4.60 -5.22
CA VAL A 129 16.47 -3.19 -5.23
C VAL A 129 15.08 -3.06 -4.61
N VAL A 130 14.94 -2.16 -3.65
CA VAL A 130 13.66 -1.82 -3.05
C VAL A 130 13.38 -0.32 -3.17
N PHE A 131 12.09 0.03 -3.24
CA PHE A 131 11.61 1.38 -2.99
C PHE A 131 11.00 1.41 -1.60
N VAL A 132 11.43 2.37 -0.81
CA VAL A 132 11.02 2.51 0.59
C VAL A 132 10.40 3.88 0.81
N THR A 133 9.30 3.92 1.54
CA THR A 133 8.71 5.14 2.07
C THR A 133 8.75 5.10 3.59
N PHE A 134 9.33 6.14 4.19
CA PHE A 134 9.38 6.37 5.62
C PHE A 134 8.37 7.46 5.98
N PRO A 135 7.18 7.10 6.47
CA PRO A 135 6.04 8.03 6.53
C PRO A 135 6.00 8.94 7.75
N ARG A 136 6.88 8.75 8.72
CA ARG A 136 6.85 9.43 10.02
C ARG A 136 8.26 9.66 10.58
N VAL A 137 9.08 10.36 9.79
CA VAL A 137 10.42 10.75 10.25
C VAL A 137 10.29 12.01 11.10
N PRO A 138 10.90 12.11 12.28
CA PRO A 138 10.97 13.38 13.00
C PRO A 138 11.59 14.46 12.11
N GLN A 139 11.04 15.65 12.14
CA GLN A 139 11.41 16.72 11.21
C GLN A 139 12.91 17.01 11.21
N GLY A 140 13.55 16.88 10.07
CA GLY A 140 14.99 17.13 9.89
C GLY A 140 15.90 16.01 10.42
N GLU A 141 15.36 14.93 10.96
CA GLU A 141 16.12 13.82 11.51
C GLU A 141 16.32 12.69 10.48
N SER A 142 17.12 11.68 10.88
CA SER A 142 17.30 10.47 10.09
C SER A 142 16.05 9.59 10.12
N ALA A 143 15.70 9.03 8.97
CA ALA A 143 14.69 7.97 8.88
C ALA A 143 15.16 6.63 9.47
N ARG A 144 16.48 6.51 9.75
CA ARG A 144 17.11 5.29 10.21
C ARG A 144 17.86 5.56 11.53
N ILE A 145 17.76 4.61 12.46
CA ILE A 145 18.54 4.53 13.70
C ILE A 145 19.34 3.23 13.63
N ASP A 146 20.66 3.31 13.73
CA ASP A 146 21.50 2.12 13.85
C ASP A 146 21.36 1.53 15.26
N GLU A 147 21.15 0.22 15.32
CA GLU A 147 20.89 -0.51 16.55
C GLU A 147 22.02 -1.52 16.80
N PRO A 148 22.36 -1.80 18.06
CA PRO A 148 23.25 -2.93 18.37
C PRO A 148 22.58 -4.25 17.99
N ASP A 149 23.40 -5.29 17.74
CA ASP A 149 22.88 -6.65 17.57
C ASP A 149 22.07 -7.06 18.82
N PRO A 150 20.78 -7.35 18.71
CA PRO A 150 19.94 -7.74 19.83
C PRO A 150 20.22 -9.15 20.34
N GLY A 151 21.06 -9.93 19.67
CA GLY A 151 21.40 -11.30 20.01
C GLY A 151 20.25 -12.30 19.90
N THR A 152 19.13 -11.90 19.28
CA THR A 152 17.93 -12.75 19.17
C THR A 152 17.94 -13.65 17.94
N CYS A 153 18.76 -13.31 16.93
CA CYS A 153 18.91 -14.04 15.69
C CYS A 153 20.33 -14.65 15.61
N PRO A 154 20.56 -15.83 16.18
CA PRO A 154 21.92 -16.40 16.23
C PRO A 154 22.43 -16.75 14.83
N GLY A 155 23.69 -16.42 14.57
CA GLY A 155 24.40 -16.72 13.33
C GLY A 155 24.27 -15.66 12.23
N LEU A 156 23.78 -14.47 12.58
CA LEU A 156 23.84 -13.28 11.75
C LEU A 156 25.03 -12.44 12.13
#